data_3dfc1e6b33550a9c1cda09bec9e2976d
#
_entry.id   3dfc1e6b33550a9c1cda09bec9e2976d
#
_cell.length_a   1.000
_cell.length_b   1.000
_cell.length_c   1.000
_cell.angle_alpha   90.00
_cell.angle_beta   90.00
_cell.angle_gamma   90.00
#
_symmetry.space_group_name_H-M   'P 1'
#
loop_
_entity.id
_entity.type
_entity.pdbx_description
1 polymer ?
#
loop_
_entity_poly.entity_id
_entity_poly.type
_entity_poly.pdbx_seq_one_letter_code
_entity_poly.pdbx_strand_id
1 'polypeptide(L)'
;RDTNIIAEVLAGNSGVLGCFSVEQIATITEFGQHMNFLGIDLTRIPQIGLSLDIVLPLLSVITMFLSTHISMKASGQQMQGSMKLTMYMMPLMYLFFCFTFPLAFSLYYVISNIVMTAQTQIMRKFYDPEKMRKEVEAEIAAKRKQEKRGVKNTTITVTDPKTGKSV
;
A
#
# COMPACT_ATOMS: atom_id res chain seq x y z
N ARG A 1 -0.93 -17.95 16.31
CA ARG A 1 -0.70 -19.25 16.98
C ARG A 1 0.73 -19.72 16.77
N ASP A 2 1.23 -19.72 15.55
CA ASP A 2 2.53 -20.29 15.21
C ASP A 2 3.70 -19.47 15.79
N THR A 3 3.59 -18.16 15.83
CA THR A 3 4.59 -17.27 16.44
C THR A 3 4.69 -17.44 17.96
N ASN A 4 3.60 -17.76 18.62
CA ASN A 4 3.61 -18.06 20.05
C ASN A 4 4.34 -19.38 20.34
N ILE A 5 4.19 -20.37 19.46
CA ILE A 5 4.91 -21.66 19.58
C ILE A 5 6.42 -21.44 19.49
N ILE A 6 6.88 -20.61 18.55
CA ILE A 6 8.32 -20.28 18.44
C ILE A 6 8.83 -19.64 19.73
N ALA A 7 8.11 -18.66 20.28
CA ALA A 7 8.49 -17.99 21.52
C ALA A 7 8.52 -18.94 22.72
N GLU A 8 7.59 -19.88 22.82
CA GLU A 8 7.52 -20.87 23.89
C GLU A 8 8.62 -21.94 23.77
N VAL A 9 8.96 -22.34 22.54
CA VAL A 9 10.09 -23.26 22.29
C VAL A 9 11.41 -22.61 22.64
N LEU A 10 11.62 -21.34 22.28
CA LEU A 10 12.80 -20.57 22.63
C LEU A 10 12.92 -20.32 24.14
N ALA A 11 11.78 -20.19 24.82
CA ALA A 11 11.72 -20.06 26.29
C ALA A 11 11.92 -21.38 27.04
N GLY A 12 12.02 -22.52 26.34
CA GLY A 12 12.23 -23.82 26.94
C GLY A 12 11.02 -24.40 27.70
N ASN A 13 9.80 -24.01 27.29
CA ASN A 13 8.57 -24.40 27.96
C ASN A 13 8.26 -25.90 27.73
N SER A 14 8.42 -26.70 28.74
CA SER A 14 8.32 -28.17 28.67
C SER A 14 6.98 -28.70 28.18
N GLY A 15 5.90 -27.94 28.37
CA GLY A 15 4.55 -28.32 27.91
C GLY A 15 4.39 -28.34 26.39
N VAL A 16 5.15 -27.50 25.67
CA VAL A 16 5.11 -27.40 24.21
C VAL A 16 6.18 -28.30 23.58
N LEU A 17 7.33 -28.46 24.26
CA LEU A 17 8.43 -29.30 23.79
C LEU A 17 8.03 -30.79 23.63
N GLY A 18 7.11 -31.29 24.46
CA GLY A 18 6.60 -32.66 24.38
C GLY A 18 5.77 -32.98 23.13
N CYS A 19 5.31 -31.96 22.39
CA CYS A 19 4.52 -32.13 21.17
C CYS A 19 5.37 -32.20 19.89
N PHE A 20 6.66 -31.89 19.96
CA PHE A 20 7.56 -31.80 18.82
C PHE A 20 8.70 -32.81 18.92
N SER A 21 9.18 -33.32 17.79
CA SER A 21 10.41 -34.12 17.72
C SER A 21 11.63 -33.23 17.96
N VAL A 22 12.73 -33.84 18.41
CA VAL A 22 14.01 -33.15 18.66
C VAL A 22 14.50 -32.40 17.42
N GLU A 23 14.28 -32.96 16.23
CA GLU A 23 14.65 -32.37 14.96
C GLU A 23 13.77 -31.13 14.62
N GLN A 24 12.49 -31.19 14.91
CA GLN A 24 11.56 -30.07 14.76
C GLN A 24 11.90 -28.92 15.72
N ILE A 25 12.26 -29.24 16.97
CA ILE A 25 12.69 -28.25 17.97
C ILE A 25 13.97 -27.57 17.51
N ALA A 26 14.96 -28.30 16.98
CA ALA A 26 16.17 -27.72 16.45
C ALA A 26 15.89 -26.75 15.29
N THR A 27 15.04 -27.15 14.34
CA THR A 27 14.65 -26.32 13.21
C THR A 27 13.90 -25.05 13.65
N ILE A 28 12.99 -25.18 14.61
CA ILE A 28 12.24 -24.03 15.16
C ILE A 28 13.18 -23.06 15.88
N THR A 29 14.15 -23.60 16.62
CA THR A 29 15.14 -22.79 17.35
C THR A 29 16.05 -22.02 16.39
N GLU A 30 16.55 -22.70 15.36
CA GLU A 30 17.37 -22.08 14.33
C GLU A 30 16.61 -20.98 13.59
N PHE A 31 15.37 -21.24 13.19
CA PHE A 31 14.49 -20.25 12.56
C PHE A 31 14.25 -19.04 13.47
N GLY A 32 13.96 -19.28 14.76
CA GLY A 32 13.75 -18.21 15.74
C GLY A 32 14.98 -17.33 15.95
N GLN A 33 16.19 -17.91 15.93
CA GLN A 33 17.44 -17.16 16.03
C GLN A 33 17.67 -16.25 14.82
N HIS A 34 17.34 -16.72 13.62
CA HIS A 34 17.44 -15.90 12.40
C HIS A 34 16.40 -14.77 12.33
N MET A 35 15.32 -14.86 13.11
CA MET A 35 14.29 -13.82 13.20
C MET A 35 14.61 -12.69 14.18
N ASN A 36 15.84 -12.69 14.76
CA ASN A 36 16.28 -11.64 15.66
C ASN A 36 17.01 -10.54 14.86
N PHE A 37 16.38 -9.38 14.70
CA PHE A 37 16.91 -8.25 13.96
C PHE A 37 17.20 -7.07 14.90
N LEU A 38 18.47 -6.67 15.02
CA LEU A 38 18.90 -5.57 15.91
C LEU A 38 18.46 -5.75 17.37
N GLY A 39 18.41 -7.01 17.87
CA GLY A 39 17.98 -7.31 19.24
C GLY A 39 16.46 -7.31 19.43
N ILE A 40 15.69 -7.18 18.36
CA ILE A 40 14.23 -7.27 18.37
C ILE A 40 13.82 -8.60 17.76
N ASP A 41 13.06 -9.39 18.50
CA ASP A 41 12.49 -10.64 18.03
C ASP A 41 11.28 -10.34 17.13
N LEU A 42 11.46 -10.57 15.83
CA LEU A 42 10.46 -10.29 14.80
C LEU A 42 9.25 -11.21 14.84
N THR A 43 9.32 -12.32 15.59
CA THR A 43 8.19 -13.26 15.74
C THR A 43 7.16 -12.78 16.76
N ARG A 44 7.56 -11.86 17.65
CA ARG A 44 6.69 -11.35 18.72
C ARG A 44 5.61 -10.41 18.16
N ILE A 45 4.47 -10.45 18.80
CA ILE A 45 3.41 -9.46 18.60
C ILE A 45 3.72 -8.27 19.51
N PRO A 46 3.78 -7.02 18.99
CA PRO A 46 4.11 -5.86 19.78
C PRO A 46 3.07 -5.67 20.90
N GLN A 47 3.55 -5.53 22.13
CA GLN A 47 2.69 -5.19 23.27
C GLN A 47 2.68 -3.68 23.47
N ILE A 48 1.53 -3.14 23.85
CA ILE A 48 1.38 -1.73 24.18
C ILE A 48 2.12 -1.47 25.50
N GLY A 49 3.36 -0.99 25.40
CA GLY A 49 4.23 -0.69 26.51
C GLY A 49 5.46 0.10 26.06
N LEU A 50 6.23 0.65 27.00
CA LEU A 50 7.51 1.34 26.71
C LEU A 50 8.63 0.33 26.41
N SER A 51 8.44 -0.53 25.41
CA SER A 51 9.42 -1.50 24.97
C SER A 51 9.91 -1.15 23.55
N LEU A 52 11.10 -1.65 23.19
CA LEU A 52 11.67 -1.48 21.86
C LEU A 52 10.78 -2.06 20.76
N ASP A 53 9.90 -2.99 21.11
CA ASP A 53 8.96 -3.63 20.19
C ASP A 53 7.96 -2.64 19.57
N ILE A 54 7.67 -1.52 20.26
CA ILE A 54 6.75 -0.50 19.75
C ILE A 54 7.39 0.43 18.71
N VAL A 55 8.72 0.47 18.66
CA VAL A 55 9.47 1.36 17.75
C VAL A 55 9.22 0.98 16.29
N LEU A 56 9.20 -0.30 15.95
CA LEU A 56 8.98 -0.77 14.58
C LEU A 56 7.57 -0.44 14.07
N PRO A 57 6.47 -0.72 14.81
CA PRO A 57 5.13 -0.27 14.42
C PRO A 57 5.02 1.24 14.25
N LEU A 58 5.56 2.03 15.18
CA LEU A 58 5.54 3.50 15.07
C LEU A 58 6.33 3.98 13.85
N LEU A 59 7.52 3.44 13.62
CA LEU A 59 8.34 3.79 12.47
C LEU A 59 7.63 3.44 11.16
N SER A 60 6.94 2.30 11.10
CA SER A 60 6.19 1.89 9.92
C SER A 60 5.03 2.85 9.61
N VAL A 61 4.31 3.30 10.64
CA VAL A 61 3.23 4.29 10.48
C VAL A 61 3.76 5.65 10.05
N ILE A 62 4.86 6.12 10.64
CA ILE A 62 5.50 7.40 10.27
C ILE A 62 5.97 7.34 8.80
N THR A 63 6.65 6.27 8.41
CA THR A 63 7.11 6.10 7.03
C THR A 63 5.95 5.99 6.05
N MET A 64 4.84 5.35 6.43
CA MET A 64 3.64 5.27 5.62
C MET A 64 2.96 6.64 5.46
N PHE A 65 2.85 7.44 6.54
CA PHE A 65 2.35 8.81 6.46
C PHE A 65 3.20 9.68 5.56
N LEU A 66 4.52 9.60 5.71
CA LEU A 66 5.45 10.37 4.89
C LEU A 66 5.35 9.96 3.41
N SER A 67 5.30 8.67 3.12
CA SER A 67 5.14 8.12 1.78
C SER A 67 3.82 8.59 1.15
N THR A 68 2.72 8.53 1.89
CA THR A 68 1.41 9.00 1.45
C THR A 68 1.43 10.50 1.16
N HIS A 69 2.02 11.31 2.04
CA HIS A 69 2.13 12.76 1.84
C HIS A 69 2.97 13.13 0.61
N ILE A 70 4.10 12.45 0.41
CA ILE A 70 4.94 12.62 -0.77
C ILE A 70 4.20 12.22 -2.05
N SER A 71 3.48 11.10 -2.03
CA SER A 71 2.69 10.63 -3.16
C SER A 71 1.53 11.57 -3.52
N MET A 72 0.87 12.13 -2.52
CA MET A 72 -0.17 13.16 -2.73
C MET A 72 0.37 14.41 -3.39
N LYS A 73 1.50 14.93 -2.90
CA LYS A 73 2.19 16.06 -3.55
C LYS A 73 2.64 15.72 -4.98
N ALA A 74 3.06 14.48 -5.20
CA ALA A 74 3.48 14.00 -6.50
C ALA A 74 2.35 13.95 -7.52
N SER A 75 1.15 13.56 -7.09
CA SER A 75 0.00 13.36 -7.97
C SER A 75 -0.61 14.66 -8.48
N GLY A 76 -0.31 15.83 -7.86
CA GLY A 76 -0.86 17.14 -8.25
C GLY A 76 -2.41 17.19 -8.25
N GLN A 77 -3.07 16.18 -7.73
CA GLN A 77 -4.52 16.11 -7.69
C GLN A 77 -5.04 16.98 -6.56
N GLN A 78 -5.89 17.94 -6.90
CA GLN A 78 -6.77 18.56 -5.90
C GLN A 78 -7.81 17.52 -5.47
N MET A 79 -7.46 16.76 -4.44
CA MET A 79 -8.37 15.77 -3.89
C MET A 79 -9.52 16.47 -3.16
N GLN A 80 -10.75 16.12 -3.48
CA GLN A 80 -11.93 16.51 -2.72
C GLN A 80 -11.81 16.01 -1.26
N GLY A 81 -12.42 16.72 -0.32
CA GLY A 81 -12.26 16.47 1.12
C GLY A 81 -12.52 15.02 1.56
N SER A 82 -13.50 14.34 0.97
CA SER A 82 -13.78 12.92 1.25
C SER A 82 -12.64 11.97 0.89
N MET A 83 -11.96 12.24 -0.23
CA MET A 83 -10.84 11.43 -0.69
C MET A 83 -9.59 11.63 0.18
N LYS A 84 -9.36 12.86 0.67
CA LYS A 84 -8.32 13.14 1.66
C LYS A 84 -8.58 12.38 2.96
N LEU A 85 -9.81 12.39 3.45
CA LEU A 85 -10.18 11.68 4.67
C LEU A 85 -9.89 10.18 4.55
N THR A 86 -10.28 9.55 3.45
CA THR A 86 -10.00 8.12 3.19
C THR A 86 -8.52 7.82 3.18
N MET A 87 -7.70 8.67 2.57
CA MET A 87 -6.25 8.49 2.51
C MET A 87 -5.56 8.59 3.89
N TYR A 88 -6.06 9.44 4.78
CA TYR A 88 -5.53 9.56 6.14
C TYR A 88 -6.09 8.49 7.08
N MET A 89 -7.30 7.99 6.82
CA MET A 89 -7.88 6.88 7.59
C MET A 89 -7.15 5.55 7.33
N MET A 90 -6.58 5.36 6.14
CA MET A 90 -5.89 4.13 5.79
C MET A 90 -4.64 3.85 6.66
N PRO A 91 -3.72 4.81 6.89
CA PRO A 91 -2.63 4.64 7.84
C PRO A 91 -3.08 4.41 9.29
N LEU A 92 -4.20 5.01 9.70
CA LEU A 92 -4.74 4.83 11.03
C LEU A 92 -5.27 3.40 11.24
N MET A 93 -5.98 2.85 10.25
CA MET A 93 -6.41 1.46 10.25
C MET A 93 -5.22 0.50 10.24
N TYR A 94 -4.17 0.85 9.48
CA TYR A 94 -2.92 0.09 9.45
C TYR A 94 -2.24 0.00 10.82
N LEU A 95 -2.27 1.09 11.62
CA LEU A 95 -1.76 1.09 12.99
C LEU A 95 -2.39 -0.02 13.84
N PHE A 96 -3.71 -0.22 13.70
CA PHE A 96 -4.41 -1.29 14.40
C PHE A 96 -3.90 -2.68 13.98
N PHE A 97 -3.64 -2.88 12.68
CA PHE A 97 -3.08 -4.13 12.19
C PHE A 97 -1.64 -4.38 12.71
N CYS A 98 -0.82 -3.34 12.83
CA CYS A 98 0.54 -3.47 13.37
C CYS A 98 0.59 -4.05 14.79
N PHE A 99 -0.44 -3.83 15.61
CA PHE A 99 -0.55 -4.41 16.95
C PHE A 99 -1.17 -5.81 16.97
N THR A 100 -1.69 -6.28 15.86
CA THR A 100 -2.31 -7.61 15.74
C THR A 100 -1.36 -8.62 15.12
N PHE A 101 -0.42 -8.15 14.30
CA PHE A 101 0.52 -8.99 13.56
C PHE A 101 1.92 -8.98 14.18
N PRO A 102 2.77 -10.00 13.91
CA PRO A 102 4.16 -10.05 14.35
C PRO A 102 4.98 -8.84 13.87
N LEU A 103 6.03 -8.50 14.62
CA LEU A 103 6.94 -7.37 14.31
C LEU A 103 7.59 -7.46 12.92
N ALA A 104 7.78 -8.68 12.40
CA ALA A 104 8.23 -8.92 11.03
C ALA A 104 7.37 -8.19 9.98
N PHE A 105 6.06 -8.12 10.22
CA PHE A 105 5.13 -7.42 9.34
C PHE A 105 5.40 -5.91 9.32
N SER A 106 5.61 -5.31 10.47
CA SER A 106 5.97 -3.89 10.58
C SER A 106 7.29 -3.57 9.91
N LEU A 107 8.31 -4.43 10.07
CA LEU A 107 9.60 -4.28 9.40
C LEU A 107 9.46 -4.35 7.87
N TYR A 108 8.70 -5.33 7.37
CA TYR A 108 8.40 -5.43 5.94
C TYR A 108 7.79 -4.14 5.38
N TYR A 109 6.83 -3.55 6.10
CA TYR A 109 6.19 -2.30 5.66
C TYR A 109 7.12 -1.10 5.72
N VAL A 110 8.00 -1.00 6.69
CA VAL A 110 9.03 0.06 6.73
C VAL A 110 9.88 0.01 5.47
N ILE A 111 10.43 -1.16 5.16
CA ILE A 111 11.27 -1.36 3.98
C ILE A 111 10.48 -1.08 2.69
N SER A 112 9.27 -1.63 2.56
CA SER A 112 8.38 -1.41 1.43
C SER A 112 8.08 0.07 1.20
N ASN A 113 7.75 0.82 2.26
CA ASN A 113 7.47 2.24 2.17
C ASN A 113 8.69 3.06 1.74
N ILE A 114 9.88 2.70 2.23
CA ILE A 114 11.14 3.35 1.80
C ILE A 114 11.39 3.10 0.31
N VAL A 115 11.29 1.85 -0.13
CA VAL A 115 11.48 1.47 -1.54
C VAL A 115 10.45 2.17 -2.44
N MET A 116 9.17 2.15 -2.05
CA MET A 116 8.09 2.79 -2.81
C MET A 116 8.28 4.32 -2.89
N THR A 117 8.73 4.95 -1.80
CA THR A 117 9.03 6.38 -1.78
C THR A 117 10.22 6.71 -2.68
N ALA A 118 11.29 5.92 -2.61
CA ALA A 118 12.45 6.08 -3.50
C ALA A 118 12.05 5.90 -4.97
N GLN A 119 11.29 4.87 -5.29
CA GLN A 119 10.77 4.63 -6.64
C GLN A 119 9.92 5.81 -7.13
N THR A 120 9.03 6.34 -6.30
CA THR A 120 8.20 7.50 -6.63
C THR A 120 9.06 8.73 -6.92
N GLN A 121 10.11 8.98 -6.15
CA GLN A 121 11.02 10.10 -6.36
C GLN A 121 11.84 9.94 -7.64
N ILE A 122 12.32 8.74 -7.92
CA ILE A 122 13.02 8.41 -9.16
C ILE A 122 12.12 8.63 -10.37
N MET A 123 10.89 8.08 -10.32
CA MET A 123 9.90 8.27 -11.38
C MET A 123 9.61 9.74 -11.65
N ARG A 124 9.46 10.56 -10.60
CA ARG A 124 9.24 12.00 -10.73
C ARG A 124 10.42 12.74 -11.38
N LYS A 125 11.63 12.27 -11.17
CA LYS A 125 12.83 12.88 -11.77
C LYS A 125 12.93 12.58 -13.26
N PHE A 126 12.49 11.42 -13.69
CA PHE A 126 12.55 10.98 -15.11
C PHE A 126 11.28 11.32 -15.87
N TYR A 127 10.13 11.32 -15.21
CA TYR A 127 8.83 11.60 -15.81
C TYR A 127 8.18 12.77 -15.08
N ASP A 128 7.99 13.88 -15.80
CA ASP A 128 7.27 15.04 -15.29
C ASP A 128 5.76 14.75 -15.31
N PRO A 129 5.13 14.49 -14.16
CA PRO A 129 3.72 14.10 -14.11
C PRO A 129 2.78 15.20 -14.61
N GLU A 130 3.21 16.48 -14.55
CA GLU A 130 2.40 17.59 -15.07
C GLU A 130 2.37 17.62 -16.59
N LYS A 131 3.50 17.31 -17.23
CA LYS A 131 3.54 17.21 -18.70
C LYS A 131 2.70 16.06 -19.20
N MET A 132 2.84 14.87 -18.61
CA MET A 132 2.01 13.71 -18.97
C MET A 132 0.52 13.98 -18.79
N ARG A 133 0.13 14.65 -17.70
CA ARG A 133 -1.28 15.00 -17.50
C ARG A 133 -1.79 15.97 -18.57
N LYS A 134 -1.02 17.00 -18.91
CA LYS A 134 -1.40 17.95 -19.96
C LYS A 134 -1.50 17.27 -21.32
N GLU A 135 -0.61 16.32 -21.63
CA GLU A 135 -0.67 15.54 -22.86
C GLU A 135 -1.91 14.63 -22.91
N VAL A 136 -2.20 13.92 -21.82
CA VAL A 136 -3.38 13.06 -21.70
C VAL A 136 -4.68 13.90 -21.76
N GLU A 137 -4.74 15.03 -21.06
CA GLU A 137 -5.88 15.95 -21.10
C GLU A 137 -6.09 16.54 -22.51
N ALA A 138 -5.00 16.89 -23.20
CA ALA A 138 -5.05 17.36 -24.58
C ALA A 138 -5.54 16.27 -25.54
N GLU A 139 -5.08 15.04 -25.35
CA GLU A 139 -5.50 13.89 -26.15
C GLU A 139 -7.00 13.57 -25.95
N ILE A 140 -7.44 13.56 -24.69
CA ILE A 140 -8.86 13.37 -24.34
C ILE A 140 -9.72 14.49 -24.94
N ALA A 141 -9.27 15.73 -24.84
CA ALA A 141 -9.97 16.88 -25.42
C ALA A 141 -10.03 16.80 -26.95
N ALA A 142 -8.96 16.33 -27.61
CA ALA A 142 -8.92 16.09 -29.05
C ALA A 142 -9.89 14.97 -29.46
N LYS A 143 -9.90 13.83 -28.75
CA LYS A 143 -10.83 12.72 -28.98
C LYS A 143 -12.30 13.18 -28.81
N ARG A 144 -12.61 13.92 -27.75
CA ARG A 144 -13.97 14.48 -27.54
C ARG A 144 -14.39 15.45 -28.64
N LYS A 145 -13.44 16.24 -29.19
CA LYS A 145 -13.73 17.11 -30.33
C LYS A 145 -13.98 16.34 -31.61
N GLN A 146 -13.25 15.26 -31.84
CA GLN A 146 -13.45 14.36 -32.99
C GLN A 146 -14.80 13.63 -32.90
N GLU A 147 -15.15 13.10 -31.73
CA GLU A 147 -16.46 12.47 -31.51
C GLU A 147 -17.62 13.46 -31.76
N LYS A 148 -17.53 14.69 -31.22
CA LYS A 148 -18.54 15.72 -31.47
C LYS A 148 -18.62 16.11 -32.95
N ARG A 149 -17.51 16.11 -33.70
CA ARG A 149 -17.52 16.33 -35.15
C ARG A 149 -18.09 15.14 -35.90
N GLY A 150 -17.76 13.91 -35.50
CA GLY A 150 -18.32 12.68 -36.07
C GLY A 150 -19.84 12.62 -35.91
N VAL A 151 -20.32 12.92 -34.70
CA VAL A 151 -21.77 12.96 -34.44
C VAL A 151 -22.50 14.08 -35.24
N LYS A 152 -21.84 15.22 -35.48
CA LYS A 152 -22.41 16.28 -36.33
C LYS A 152 -22.49 15.89 -37.81
N ASN A 153 -21.57 15.05 -38.29
CA ASN A 153 -21.57 14.57 -39.68
C ASN A 153 -22.46 13.34 -39.87
N THR A 154 -22.92 12.71 -38.79
CA THR A 154 -23.94 11.66 -38.78
C THR A 154 -25.30 12.23 -38.41
N THR A 155 -25.60 13.44 -38.79
CA THR A 155 -27.00 13.93 -38.79
C THR A 155 -27.71 13.09 -39.82
N ILE A 156 -28.41 12.07 -39.35
CA ILE A 156 -29.29 11.21 -40.09
C ILE A 156 -30.22 12.09 -40.88
N THR A 157 -30.09 12.06 -42.22
CA THR A 157 -31.14 12.55 -43.11
C THR A 157 -32.34 11.64 -42.88
N VAL A 158 -33.15 11.97 -41.91
CA VAL A 158 -34.45 11.34 -41.73
C VAL A 158 -35.29 11.81 -42.87
N THR A 159 -35.34 11.04 -43.95
CA THR A 159 -36.27 11.23 -45.03
C THR A 159 -37.64 10.86 -44.52
N ASP A 160 -38.52 11.85 -44.45
CA ASP A 160 -39.91 11.62 -44.06
C ASP A 160 -40.57 10.75 -45.15
N PRO A 161 -41.07 9.53 -44.78
CA PRO A 161 -41.59 8.56 -45.75
C PRO A 161 -42.85 9.06 -46.49
N LYS A 162 -43.44 10.18 -46.08
CA LYS A 162 -44.65 10.76 -46.69
C LYS A 162 -44.39 11.89 -47.66
N THR A 163 -43.27 12.59 -47.57
CA THR A 163 -43.02 13.80 -48.40
C THR A 163 -41.74 13.77 -49.18
N GLY A 164 -40.87 12.79 -48.99
CA GLY A 164 -39.63 12.62 -49.75
C GLY A 164 -38.62 13.79 -49.60
N LYS A 165 -38.82 14.73 -48.68
CA LYS A 165 -37.92 15.85 -48.45
C LYS A 165 -37.03 15.55 -47.24
N SER A 166 -35.71 15.80 -47.39
CA SER A 166 -34.73 15.81 -46.32
C SER A 166 -34.96 17.04 -45.41
N VAL A 167 -35.14 16.83 -44.10
CA VAL A 167 -35.14 17.83 -43.05
C VAL A 167 -33.81 17.82 -42.33
#